data_3aceaf3ae12dd9ccd139839d8ec115d8
#
_entry.id   3aceaf3ae12dd9ccd139839d8ec115d8
#
_cell.length_a   1.000
_cell.length_b   1.000
_cell.length_c   1.000
_cell.angle_alpha   90.00
_cell.angle_beta   90.00
_cell.angle_gamma   90.00
#
_symmetry.space_group_name_H-M   'P 1'
#
loop_
_entity.id
_entity.type
_entity.pdbx_description
1 polymer ?
#
loop_
_entity_poly.entity_id
_entity_poly.type
_entity_poly.pdbx_seq_one_letter_code
_entity_poly.pdbx_strand_id
1 'polypeptide(L)'
;MSMTTGRVALMIASMALPLLSACHRTQAVQRGYRGQNSEELFSEATLARQDEINKLAPVLRQAKTTGPTAGESYENVHVLGDLSKQQFARVMLSIKAWVAPEEGCGYCHNAPDYASDVKYTKRVAREMLRMTRHINTDWTQHVAATGVTCYTCHRGKPVPARVWFSAPDKTTTGDMVSRAPERLPTAAAANTTLPIYALDDFLLHDDNVRIVGPTALQGGNRHSVTQARDTYALMMVMAESLGVNCTFCHYTPAFYSWESSTPQRAVAWYGIRMVRDLNNSVMVPLTGELPHERLGPTGDVPKIYCATCHQGSNKPLYGVPMIKDYPELVMPHPAAATTAPGSPATPADSAAPPAPAPNAPATASLTASDHTS
;
A
#
# COMPACT_ATOMS: atom_id res chain seq x y z
N MET A 1 5.18 -27.11 -64.47
CA MET A 1 5.31 -25.85 -63.71
C MET A 1 4.11 -25.63 -62.79
N SER A 2 3.95 -26.44 -61.72
CA SER A 2 2.79 -26.26 -60.80
C SER A 2 3.08 -26.63 -59.33
N MET A 3 4.34 -26.63 -58.91
CA MET A 3 4.69 -26.96 -57.50
C MET A 3 5.23 -25.77 -56.68
N THR A 4 5.39 -24.60 -57.23
CA THR A 4 5.98 -23.43 -56.57
C THR A 4 4.93 -22.52 -55.92
N THR A 5 3.72 -22.46 -56.43
CA THR A 5 2.65 -21.59 -55.91
C THR A 5 2.06 -22.07 -54.60
N GLY A 6 1.96 -23.39 -54.37
CA GLY A 6 1.44 -23.94 -53.09
C GLY A 6 2.36 -23.75 -51.90
N ARG A 7 3.69 -23.77 -52.09
CA ARG A 7 4.67 -23.55 -51.02
C ARG A 7 4.77 -22.09 -50.57
N VAL A 8 4.62 -21.15 -51.49
CA VAL A 8 4.61 -19.71 -51.17
C VAL A 8 3.34 -19.33 -50.45
N ALA A 9 2.18 -19.85 -50.83
CA ALA A 9 0.92 -19.61 -50.10
C ALA A 9 0.94 -20.20 -48.69
N LEU A 10 1.57 -21.39 -48.49
CA LEU A 10 1.69 -21.99 -47.13
C LEU A 10 2.66 -21.22 -46.25
N MET A 11 3.75 -20.67 -46.80
CA MET A 11 4.68 -19.82 -46.02
C MET A 11 4.07 -18.47 -45.62
N ILE A 12 3.27 -17.87 -46.50
CA ILE A 12 2.58 -16.61 -46.19
C ILE A 12 1.50 -16.85 -45.15
N ALA A 13 0.77 -17.96 -45.18
CA ALA A 13 -0.21 -18.32 -44.16
C ALA A 13 0.45 -18.61 -42.80
N SER A 14 1.64 -19.25 -42.77
CA SER A 14 2.40 -19.51 -41.55
C SER A 14 3.02 -18.24 -40.92
N MET A 15 3.33 -17.20 -41.69
CA MET A 15 3.79 -15.92 -41.19
C MET A 15 2.66 -15.00 -40.72
N ALA A 16 1.45 -15.16 -41.23
CA ALA A 16 0.30 -14.34 -40.83
C ALA A 16 -0.30 -14.78 -39.44
N LEU A 17 -0.15 -16.05 -39.08
CA LEU A 17 -0.66 -16.54 -37.78
C LEU A 17 -0.02 -15.87 -36.55
N PRO A 18 1.31 -15.65 -36.44
CA PRO A 18 1.89 -14.96 -35.31
C PRO A 18 1.60 -13.45 -35.26
N LEU A 19 1.23 -12.82 -36.36
CA LEU A 19 0.86 -11.40 -36.38
C LEU A 19 -0.56 -11.14 -35.84
N LEU A 20 -1.45 -12.12 -35.87
CA LEU A 20 -2.80 -12.01 -35.33
C LEU A 20 -2.84 -12.23 -33.83
N SER A 21 -1.84 -12.86 -33.20
CA SER A 21 -1.71 -13.03 -31.77
C SER A 21 -1.05 -11.85 -31.04
N ALA A 22 -0.59 -10.82 -31.74
CA ALA A 22 0.08 -9.66 -31.15
C ALA A 22 -0.87 -8.56 -30.65
N CYS A 23 -2.17 -8.64 -30.95
CA CYS A 23 -3.16 -7.72 -30.39
C CYS A 23 -3.54 -8.18 -28.99
N HIS A 24 -2.83 -7.70 -27.98
CA HIS A 24 -3.25 -7.87 -26.59
C HIS A 24 -4.62 -7.23 -26.39
N ARG A 25 -5.60 -8.07 -26.12
CA ARG A 25 -6.96 -7.62 -25.83
C ARG A 25 -6.95 -6.80 -24.55
N THR A 26 -7.48 -5.58 -24.63
CA THR A 26 -7.68 -4.74 -23.47
C THR A 26 -9.05 -5.02 -22.84
N GLN A 27 -9.11 -5.00 -21.50
CA GLN A 27 -10.34 -5.14 -20.74
C GLN A 27 -10.58 -3.88 -19.93
N ALA A 28 -11.81 -3.38 -19.94
CA ALA A 28 -12.24 -2.30 -19.06
C ALA A 28 -12.62 -2.89 -17.69
N VAL A 29 -11.98 -2.41 -16.63
CA VAL A 29 -12.22 -2.85 -15.26
C VAL A 29 -12.74 -1.67 -14.45
N GLN A 30 -13.97 -1.80 -13.94
CA GLN A 30 -14.57 -0.80 -13.06
C GLN A 30 -13.91 -0.86 -11.68
N ARG A 31 -13.24 0.22 -11.27
CA ARG A 31 -12.54 0.31 -9.97
C ARG A 31 -13.24 1.21 -8.94
N GLY A 32 -14.11 2.08 -9.36
CA GLY A 32 -14.82 3.03 -8.50
C GLY A 32 -16.33 3.04 -8.74
N TYR A 33 -16.97 4.14 -8.43
CA TYR A 33 -18.41 4.30 -8.65
C TYR A 33 -18.73 4.36 -10.14
N ARG A 34 -19.77 3.64 -10.54
CA ARG A 34 -20.28 3.68 -11.92
C ARG A 34 -20.76 5.09 -12.26
N GLY A 35 -20.50 5.52 -13.50
CA GLY A 35 -20.89 6.85 -13.97
C GLY A 35 -19.94 7.98 -13.63
N GLN A 36 -18.79 7.68 -12.97
CA GLN A 36 -17.73 8.66 -12.67
C GLN A 36 -16.42 8.40 -13.43
N ASN A 37 -16.49 7.72 -14.56
CA ASN A 37 -15.31 7.37 -15.38
C ASN A 37 -14.19 6.67 -14.60
N SER A 38 -14.57 5.84 -13.61
CA SER A 38 -13.61 5.08 -12.78
C SER A 38 -13.24 3.74 -13.40
N GLU A 39 -13.29 3.64 -14.71
CA GLU A 39 -12.86 2.47 -15.47
C GLU A 39 -11.38 2.59 -15.83
N GLU A 40 -10.67 1.48 -15.68
CA GLU A 40 -9.29 1.33 -16.10
C GLU A 40 -9.17 0.32 -17.23
N LEU A 41 -8.32 0.61 -18.19
CA LEU A 41 -8.03 -0.30 -19.31
C LEU A 41 -6.76 -1.09 -19.00
N PHE A 42 -6.90 -2.39 -18.88
CA PHE A 42 -5.78 -3.30 -18.68
C PHE A 42 -5.62 -4.26 -19.84
N SER A 43 -4.37 -4.61 -20.15
CA SER A 43 -4.11 -5.78 -20.99
C SER A 43 -4.41 -7.07 -20.22
N GLU A 44 -4.79 -8.13 -20.92
CA GLU A 44 -4.99 -9.45 -20.28
C GLU A 44 -3.74 -9.92 -19.55
N ALA A 45 -2.55 -9.65 -20.09
CA ALA A 45 -1.28 -9.99 -19.46
C ALA A 45 -1.08 -9.22 -18.12
N THR A 46 -1.52 -7.95 -18.06
CA THR A 46 -1.46 -7.17 -16.82
C THR A 46 -2.41 -7.72 -15.77
N LEU A 47 -3.64 -8.08 -16.16
CA LEU A 47 -4.61 -8.68 -15.24
C LEU A 47 -4.11 -10.02 -14.71
N ALA A 48 -3.63 -10.91 -15.59
CA ALA A 48 -3.07 -12.20 -15.19
C ALA A 48 -1.90 -12.05 -14.21
N ARG A 49 -1.04 -11.05 -14.43
CA ARG A 49 0.06 -10.74 -13.49
C ARG A 49 -0.46 -10.18 -12.16
N GLN A 50 -1.50 -9.33 -12.18
CA GLN A 50 -2.14 -8.85 -10.96
C GLN A 50 -2.77 -9.99 -10.18
N ASP A 51 -3.43 -10.93 -10.85
CA ASP A 51 -4.04 -12.11 -10.22
C ASP A 51 -2.98 -13.00 -9.56
N GLU A 52 -1.84 -13.24 -10.21
CA GLU A 52 -0.75 -14.00 -9.60
C GLU A 52 -0.14 -13.27 -8.39
N ILE A 53 0.09 -11.97 -8.48
CA ILE A 53 0.61 -11.16 -7.36
C ILE A 53 -0.37 -11.14 -6.19
N ASN A 54 -1.68 -11.10 -6.45
CA ASN A 54 -2.71 -11.03 -5.42
C ASN A 54 -3.27 -12.40 -5.02
N LYS A 55 -2.65 -13.49 -5.46
CA LYS A 55 -3.00 -14.84 -5.04
C LYS A 55 -2.86 -14.99 -3.52
N LEU A 56 -3.86 -15.60 -2.90
CA LEU A 56 -3.89 -15.77 -1.44
C LEU A 56 -2.92 -16.86 -0.99
N ALA A 57 -2.28 -16.64 0.15
CA ALA A 57 -1.59 -17.72 0.85
C ALA A 57 -2.62 -18.68 1.48
N PRO A 58 -2.29 -19.98 1.57
CA PRO A 58 -3.13 -20.95 2.28
C PRO A 58 -3.33 -20.51 3.75
N VAL A 59 -4.58 -20.60 4.22
CA VAL A 59 -4.92 -20.32 5.61
C VAL A 59 -4.74 -21.59 6.45
N LEU A 60 -3.93 -21.48 7.51
CA LEU A 60 -3.78 -22.57 8.45
C LEU A 60 -5.02 -22.67 9.36
N ARG A 61 -5.40 -23.90 9.72
CA ARG A 61 -6.50 -24.14 10.65
C ARG A 61 -6.28 -23.35 11.95
N GLN A 62 -7.36 -22.76 12.48
CA GLN A 62 -7.32 -22.04 13.74
C GLN A 62 -6.84 -22.92 14.89
N ALA A 63 -6.02 -22.37 15.76
CA ALA A 63 -5.47 -23.03 16.93
C ALA A 63 -6.36 -22.79 18.16
N LYS A 64 -6.27 -23.67 19.15
CA LYS A 64 -6.95 -23.47 20.43
C LYS A 64 -6.37 -22.26 21.16
N THR A 65 -7.24 -21.46 21.76
CA THR A 65 -6.88 -20.28 22.53
C THR A 65 -6.57 -20.58 24.00
N THR A 66 -6.86 -21.81 24.44
CA THR A 66 -6.69 -22.26 25.83
C THR A 66 -5.38 -23.01 26.02
N GLY A 67 -4.88 -23.01 27.26
CA GLY A 67 -3.64 -23.65 27.65
C GLY A 67 -2.56 -22.63 28.05
N PRO A 68 -1.34 -23.09 28.36
CA PRO A 68 -0.25 -22.19 28.72
C PRO A 68 0.07 -21.22 27.59
N THR A 69 0.43 -20.00 27.96
CA THR A 69 0.80 -18.95 27.00
C THR A 69 2.20 -19.20 26.43
N ALA A 70 2.50 -18.52 25.33
CA ALA A 70 3.82 -18.58 24.73
C ALA A 70 4.88 -17.94 25.63
N GLY A 71 4.53 -16.87 26.36
CA GLY A 71 5.42 -16.24 27.32
C GLY A 71 5.78 -17.13 28.50
N GLU A 72 4.85 -18.00 28.94
CA GLU A 72 5.10 -18.99 30.00
C GLU A 72 5.88 -20.22 29.49
N SER A 73 5.75 -20.54 28.19
CA SER A 73 6.25 -21.81 27.62
C SER A 73 7.59 -21.70 26.91
N TYR A 74 7.97 -20.50 26.47
CA TYR A 74 9.16 -20.27 25.67
C TYR A 74 9.96 -19.09 26.20
N GLU A 75 11.25 -19.18 26.07
CA GLU A 75 12.17 -18.10 26.38
C GLU A 75 12.18 -17.03 25.26
N ASN A 76 12.39 -15.76 25.67
CA ASN A 76 12.64 -14.63 24.77
C ASN A 76 11.47 -14.30 23.80
N VAL A 77 10.22 -14.47 24.27
CA VAL A 77 9.01 -14.11 23.53
C VAL A 77 8.52 -12.72 23.97
N HIS A 78 8.80 -11.68 23.17
CA HIS A 78 8.51 -10.28 23.55
C HIS A 78 7.21 -9.72 22.95
N VAL A 79 6.68 -10.27 21.88
CA VAL A 79 5.55 -9.67 21.15
C VAL A 79 4.29 -10.52 21.22
N LEU A 80 4.41 -11.83 21.10
CA LEU A 80 3.31 -12.78 21.01
C LEU A 80 3.17 -13.64 22.30
N GLY A 81 3.67 -13.12 23.42
CA GLY A 81 3.65 -13.83 24.72
C GLY A 81 2.24 -14.04 25.27
N ASP A 82 1.30 -13.23 24.84
CA ASP A 82 -0.12 -13.27 25.17
C ASP A 82 -0.88 -14.43 24.51
N LEU A 83 -0.34 -15.01 23.45
CA LEU A 83 -0.98 -16.09 22.71
C LEU A 83 -0.83 -17.44 23.41
N SER A 84 -1.81 -18.33 23.24
CA SER A 84 -1.59 -19.74 23.63
C SER A 84 -0.42 -20.35 22.83
N LYS A 85 0.23 -21.33 23.40
CA LYS A 85 1.32 -22.08 22.74
C LYS A 85 0.95 -22.55 21.33
N GLN A 86 -0.29 -22.96 21.13
CA GLN A 86 -0.77 -23.43 19.84
C GLN A 86 -1.00 -22.29 18.84
N GLN A 87 -1.54 -21.16 19.28
CA GLN A 87 -1.67 -19.96 18.46
C GLN A 87 -0.30 -19.43 18.05
N PHE A 88 0.64 -19.37 19.01
CA PHE A 88 2.02 -18.96 18.72
C PHE A 88 2.67 -19.83 17.65
N ALA A 89 2.58 -21.16 17.78
CA ALA A 89 3.12 -22.07 16.77
C ALA A 89 2.46 -21.88 15.40
N ARG A 90 1.14 -21.68 15.36
CA ARG A 90 0.40 -21.39 14.13
C ARG A 90 0.90 -20.10 13.46
N VAL A 91 1.09 -19.03 14.23
CA VAL A 91 1.59 -17.76 13.71
C VAL A 91 3.02 -17.90 13.18
N MET A 92 3.91 -18.62 13.88
CA MET A 92 5.28 -18.89 13.40
C MET A 92 5.29 -19.66 12.08
N LEU A 93 4.46 -20.68 11.93
CA LEU A 93 4.33 -21.44 10.68
C LEU A 93 3.77 -20.56 9.55
N SER A 94 2.84 -19.67 9.86
CA SER A 94 2.29 -18.73 8.90
C SER A 94 3.33 -17.71 8.46
N ILE A 95 4.09 -17.13 9.38
CA ILE A 95 5.18 -16.19 9.07
C ILE A 95 6.22 -16.85 8.17
N LYS A 96 6.62 -18.10 8.48
CA LYS A 96 7.52 -18.88 7.62
C LYS A 96 7.00 -18.94 6.18
N ALA A 97 5.73 -19.29 6.00
CA ALA A 97 5.12 -19.40 4.67
C ALA A 97 4.96 -18.04 3.97
N TRP A 98 4.74 -16.97 4.71
CA TRP A 98 4.47 -15.63 4.18
C TRP A 98 5.71 -14.81 3.86
N VAL A 99 6.83 -15.06 4.55
CA VAL A 99 8.03 -14.22 4.51
C VAL A 99 9.24 -14.97 3.98
N ALA A 100 9.44 -16.20 4.41
CA ALA A 100 10.65 -16.97 4.08
C ALA A 100 10.31 -18.46 3.80
N PRO A 101 9.48 -18.73 2.77
CA PRO A 101 9.04 -20.11 2.48
C PRO A 101 10.21 -21.02 2.09
N GLU A 102 11.22 -20.47 1.42
CA GLU A 102 12.40 -21.21 0.94
C GLU A 102 13.43 -21.40 2.05
N GLU A 103 13.79 -20.35 2.76
CA GLU A 103 14.81 -20.36 3.83
C GLU A 103 14.28 -20.99 5.12
N GLY A 104 12.98 -21.04 5.31
CA GLY A 104 12.32 -21.66 6.45
C GLY A 104 12.57 -20.92 7.77
N CYS A 105 12.47 -21.69 8.88
CA CYS A 105 12.68 -21.14 10.23
C CYS A 105 14.09 -20.60 10.43
N GLY A 106 15.07 -21.15 9.72
CA GLY A 106 16.46 -20.74 9.79
C GLY A 106 16.72 -19.31 9.31
N TYR A 107 15.80 -18.69 8.57
CA TYR A 107 15.93 -17.28 8.19
C TYR A 107 15.99 -16.36 9.41
N CYS A 108 15.11 -16.59 10.40
CA CYS A 108 15.03 -15.78 11.60
C CYS A 108 15.68 -16.43 12.84
N HIS A 109 15.65 -17.75 12.95
CA HIS A 109 16.10 -18.45 14.12
C HIS A 109 17.47 -19.12 13.95
N ASN A 110 18.23 -19.19 15.04
CA ASN A 110 19.52 -19.88 15.11
C ASN A 110 19.32 -21.26 15.77
N ALA A 111 18.94 -22.28 14.97
CA ALA A 111 18.74 -23.61 15.52
C ALA A 111 20.07 -24.23 16.02
N PRO A 112 20.07 -24.96 17.14
CA PRO A 112 18.90 -25.37 17.94
C PRO A 112 18.39 -24.29 18.93
N ASP A 113 19.13 -23.21 19.16
CA ASP A 113 18.75 -22.14 20.06
C ASP A 113 17.79 -21.13 19.39
N TYR A 114 16.49 -21.44 19.45
CA TYR A 114 15.44 -20.57 18.91
C TYR A 114 15.23 -19.29 19.73
N ALA A 115 15.72 -19.25 20.97
CA ALA A 115 15.64 -18.07 21.85
C ALA A 115 16.69 -16.99 21.48
N SER A 116 17.79 -17.39 20.86
CA SER A 116 18.91 -16.52 20.49
C SER A 116 18.50 -15.34 19.62
N ASP A 117 19.03 -14.15 19.91
CA ASP A 117 18.86 -12.91 19.14
C ASP A 117 20.05 -12.58 18.23
N VAL A 118 20.95 -13.52 18.01
CA VAL A 118 22.14 -13.29 17.19
C VAL A 118 21.79 -12.85 15.75
N LYS A 119 20.67 -13.34 15.21
CA LYS A 119 20.21 -12.98 13.87
C LYS A 119 19.44 -11.67 13.87
N TYR A 120 19.93 -10.69 13.10
CA TYR A 120 19.23 -9.41 12.92
C TYR A 120 17.81 -9.61 12.36
N THR A 121 17.61 -10.60 11.48
CA THR A 121 16.31 -10.92 10.90
C THR A 121 15.25 -11.27 11.95
N LYS A 122 15.63 -11.90 13.09
CA LYS A 122 14.72 -12.14 14.21
C LYS A 122 14.35 -10.85 14.95
N ARG A 123 15.33 -9.95 15.15
CA ARG A 123 15.07 -8.65 15.78
C ARG A 123 14.16 -7.79 14.91
N VAL A 124 14.46 -7.72 13.60
CA VAL A 124 13.59 -7.06 12.61
C VAL A 124 12.19 -7.67 12.58
N ALA A 125 12.06 -9.01 12.61
CA ALA A 125 10.75 -9.67 12.61
C ALA A 125 9.87 -9.29 13.81
N ARG A 126 10.47 -9.01 14.98
CA ARG A 126 9.71 -8.49 16.14
C ARG A 126 9.11 -7.11 15.86
N GLU A 127 9.88 -6.22 15.26
CA GLU A 127 9.38 -4.89 14.90
C GLU A 127 8.30 -4.98 13.82
N MET A 128 8.45 -5.88 12.84
CA MET A 128 7.40 -6.16 11.85
C MET A 128 6.11 -6.71 12.48
N LEU A 129 6.22 -7.55 13.53
CA LEU A 129 5.06 -8.04 14.28
C LEU A 129 4.37 -6.91 15.07
N ARG A 130 5.14 -6.04 15.74
CA ARG A 130 4.60 -4.84 16.40
C ARG A 130 3.90 -3.94 15.40
N MET A 131 4.53 -3.66 14.28
CA MET A 131 3.97 -2.89 13.19
C MET A 131 2.66 -3.48 12.66
N THR A 132 2.62 -4.80 12.42
CA THR A 132 1.41 -5.47 11.94
C THR A 132 0.26 -5.33 12.93
N ARG A 133 0.52 -5.54 14.22
CA ARG A 133 -0.46 -5.35 15.29
C ARG A 133 -0.90 -3.90 15.41
N HIS A 134 0.02 -2.95 15.32
CA HIS A 134 -0.26 -1.52 15.31
C HIS A 134 -1.19 -1.11 14.13
N ILE A 135 -0.88 -1.55 12.91
CA ILE A 135 -1.74 -1.30 11.75
C ILE A 135 -3.17 -1.80 12.00
N ASN A 136 -3.31 -3.04 12.47
CA ASN A 136 -4.61 -3.67 12.67
C ASN A 136 -5.43 -3.07 13.82
N THR A 137 -4.77 -2.40 14.78
CA THR A 137 -5.42 -1.83 15.96
C THR A 137 -5.69 -0.35 15.78
N ASP A 138 -4.71 0.42 15.34
CA ASP A 138 -4.74 1.88 15.39
C ASP A 138 -5.08 2.53 14.04
N TRP A 139 -4.89 1.82 12.92
CA TRP A 139 -5.13 2.34 11.57
C TRP A 139 -6.39 1.75 10.89
N THR A 140 -7.41 1.45 11.69
CA THR A 140 -8.68 0.87 11.21
C THR A 140 -9.43 1.75 10.22
N GLN A 141 -9.21 3.07 10.22
CA GLN A 141 -9.77 4.00 9.24
C GLN A 141 -9.24 3.74 7.82
N HIS A 142 -8.04 3.13 7.70
CA HIS A 142 -7.47 2.76 6.42
C HIS A 142 -7.68 1.28 6.09
N VAL A 143 -7.33 0.38 7.01
CA VAL A 143 -7.35 -1.07 6.74
C VAL A 143 -8.72 -1.71 6.98
N ALA A 144 -9.61 -1.02 7.70
CA ALA A 144 -10.96 -1.46 8.06
C ALA A 144 -10.97 -2.89 8.65
N ALA A 145 -12.05 -3.63 8.41
CA ALA A 145 -12.19 -5.03 8.85
C ALA A 145 -11.34 -6.02 8.02
N THR A 146 -10.73 -5.58 6.92
CA THR A 146 -9.83 -6.42 6.12
C THR A 146 -8.56 -6.74 6.88
N GLY A 147 -7.99 -5.72 7.54
CA GLY A 147 -6.73 -5.81 8.24
C GLY A 147 -5.55 -6.21 7.33
N VAL A 148 -4.41 -6.46 7.95
CA VAL A 148 -3.19 -6.90 7.25
C VAL A 148 -2.56 -8.08 7.96
N THR A 149 -1.86 -8.91 7.20
CA THR A 149 -0.91 -9.92 7.69
C THR A 149 0.47 -9.64 7.11
N CYS A 150 1.49 -10.38 7.53
CA CYS A 150 2.81 -10.27 6.92
C CYS A 150 2.76 -10.53 5.41
N TYR A 151 1.87 -11.43 4.98
CA TYR A 151 1.68 -11.74 3.55
C TYR A 151 1.18 -10.55 2.74
N THR A 152 0.45 -9.62 3.33
CA THR A 152 -0.07 -8.42 2.64
C THR A 152 1.04 -7.63 1.92
N CYS A 153 2.21 -7.55 2.53
CA CYS A 153 3.37 -6.84 1.98
C CYS A 153 4.41 -7.80 1.38
N HIS A 154 4.72 -8.90 2.07
CA HIS A 154 5.83 -9.78 1.74
C HIS A 154 5.59 -10.73 0.57
N ARG A 155 4.37 -11.25 0.41
CA ARG A 155 4.00 -12.16 -0.70
C ARG A 155 4.97 -13.35 -0.87
N GLY A 156 5.42 -13.94 0.22
CA GLY A 156 6.38 -15.04 0.21
C GLY A 156 7.85 -14.63 0.01
N LYS A 157 8.19 -13.36 0.20
CA LYS A 157 9.55 -12.84 0.05
C LYS A 157 10.05 -12.20 1.34
N PRO A 158 11.31 -12.46 1.75
CA PRO A 158 11.90 -11.84 2.94
C PRO A 158 11.91 -10.31 2.90
N VAL A 159 12.06 -9.74 1.71
CA VAL A 159 11.92 -8.30 1.47
C VAL A 159 10.73 -8.10 0.52
N PRO A 160 9.78 -7.23 0.85
CA PRO A 160 8.71 -6.88 -0.07
C PRO A 160 9.25 -6.42 -1.42
N ALA A 161 8.59 -6.82 -2.50
CA ALA A 161 9.04 -6.47 -3.87
C ALA A 161 8.97 -4.97 -4.17
N ARG A 162 8.14 -4.24 -3.43
CA ARG A 162 7.90 -2.81 -3.61
C ARG A 162 8.27 -2.08 -2.33
N VAL A 163 9.43 -1.49 -2.33
CA VAL A 163 9.97 -0.58 -1.29
C VAL A 163 10.64 0.58 -1.99
N TRP A 164 10.89 1.68 -1.27
CA TRP A 164 11.63 2.82 -1.80
C TRP A 164 12.74 3.24 -0.85
N PHE A 165 13.71 3.94 -1.40
CA PHE A 165 14.85 4.53 -0.70
C PHE A 165 14.88 6.02 -1.00
N SER A 166 15.43 6.82 -0.09
CA SER A 166 15.60 8.25 -0.32
C SER A 166 16.54 8.48 -1.49
N ALA A 167 16.22 9.46 -2.33
CA ALA A 167 17.09 9.87 -3.39
C ALA A 167 18.34 10.56 -2.81
N PRO A 168 19.52 10.35 -3.39
CA PRO A 168 20.66 11.19 -3.07
C PRO A 168 20.32 12.65 -3.37
N ASP A 169 20.85 13.53 -2.57
CA ASP A 169 20.53 14.96 -2.45
C ASP A 169 19.80 15.63 -3.61
N LYS A 170 18.82 16.48 -3.28
CA LYS A 170 18.09 17.37 -4.19
C LYS A 170 19.00 18.39 -4.91
N THR A 171 20.31 18.18 -4.97
CA THR A 171 21.25 19.07 -5.62
C THR A 171 20.91 19.15 -7.10
N THR A 172 20.01 20.03 -7.39
CA THR A 172 19.77 20.58 -8.71
C THR A 172 21.02 21.33 -9.14
N THR A 173 22.00 20.63 -9.63
CA THR A 173 22.90 21.23 -10.58
C THR A 173 22.01 21.63 -11.74
N GLY A 174 21.89 22.93 -11.99
CA GLY A 174 20.99 23.53 -12.99
C GLY A 174 21.31 23.15 -14.44
N ASP A 175 21.76 21.95 -14.65
CA ASP A 175 22.16 21.41 -15.92
C ASP A 175 20.95 20.72 -16.57
N MET A 176 20.40 21.34 -17.61
CA MET A 176 19.32 20.79 -18.43
C MET A 176 19.70 19.43 -19.09
N VAL A 177 20.98 19.06 -19.06
CA VAL A 177 21.54 17.85 -19.69
C VAL A 177 21.86 16.78 -18.65
N SER A 178 21.81 17.10 -17.37
CA SER A 178 22.11 16.17 -16.28
C SER A 178 21.12 15.01 -16.27
N ARG A 179 21.62 13.79 -16.40
CA ARG A 179 20.90 12.55 -16.08
C ARG A 179 20.83 12.38 -14.56
N ALA A 180 20.28 13.39 -13.89
CA ALA A 180 20.07 13.29 -12.45
C ALA A 180 19.21 12.05 -12.14
N PRO A 181 19.62 11.18 -11.22
CA PRO A 181 18.91 9.93 -10.92
C PRO A 181 17.44 10.16 -10.58
N GLU A 182 17.10 11.29 -9.99
CA GLU A 182 15.73 11.68 -9.64
C GLU A 182 14.82 11.97 -10.84
N ARG A 183 15.38 12.07 -12.05
CA ARG A 183 14.62 12.30 -13.30
C ARG A 183 14.47 11.05 -14.15
N LEU A 184 15.03 9.92 -13.73
CA LEU A 184 14.89 8.67 -14.44
C LEU A 184 13.56 8.02 -14.06
N PRO A 185 12.81 7.48 -15.02
CA PRO A 185 11.62 6.70 -14.72
C PRO A 185 11.97 5.49 -13.85
N THR A 186 11.36 5.39 -12.69
CA THR A 186 11.54 4.27 -11.76
C THR A 186 10.19 3.74 -11.30
N ALA A 187 10.15 2.50 -10.85
CA ALA A 187 8.93 1.93 -10.30
C ALA A 187 8.42 2.71 -9.06
N ALA A 188 9.33 3.30 -8.27
CA ALA A 188 8.96 4.13 -7.12
C ALA A 188 8.38 5.49 -7.54
N ALA A 189 8.70 5.97 -8.75
CA ALA A 189 8.12 7.19 -9.33
C ALA A 189 6.99 6.87 -10.31
N ALA A 190 6.31 5.75 -10.19
CA ALA A 190 5.24 5.30 -11.08
C ALA A 190 5.68 5.24 -12.55
N ASN A 191 6.92 4.86 -12.81
CA ASN A 191 7.56 4.82 -14.14
C ASN A 191 7.47 6.16 -14.90
N THR A 192 7.38 7.27 -14.18
CA THR A 192 7.38 8.63 -14.71
C THR A 192 8.73 9.31 -14.49
N THR A 193 8.91 10.48 -15.11
CA THR A 193 10.06 11.37 -14.85
C THR A 193 9.78 12.36 -13.71
N LEU A 194 8.76 12.11 -12.89
CA LEU A 194 8.44 12.89 -11.71
C LEU A 194 9.41 12.57 -10.58
N PRO A 195 9.65 13.52 -9.67
CA PRO A 195 10.67 13.35 -8.64
C PRO A 195 10.28 12.29 -7.60
N ILE A 196 11.18 11.34 -7.36
CA ILE A 196 11.02 10.32 -6.31
C ILE A 196 11.11 10.93 -4.90
N TYR A 197 11.83 12.03 -4.72
CA TYR A 197 11.98 12.67 -3.42
C TYR A 197 10.64 13.21 -2.85
N ALA A 198 9.60 13.34 -3.69
CA ALA A 198 8.25 13.64 -3.22
C ALA A 198 7.73 12.58 -2.22
N LEU A 199 8.27 11.36 -2.23
CA LEU A 199 7.94 10.36 -1.21
C LEU A 199 8.53 10.74 0.15
N ASP A 200 9.74 11.32 0.21
CA ASP A 200 10.32 11.84 1.44
C ASP A 200 9.44 12.97 2.02
N ASP A 201 9.03 13.92 1.18
CA ASP A 201 8.25 15.10 1.59
C ASP A 201 6.90 14.70 2.23
N PHE A 202 6.26 13.63 1.75
CA PHE A 202 4.91 13.23 2.20
C PHE A 202 4.87 11.96 3.06
N LEU A 203 5.81 11.04 2.90
CA LEU A 203 5.81 9.73 3.57
C LEU A 203 6.90 9.60 4.66
N LEU A 204 7.74 10.62 4.85
CA LEU A 204 8.60 10.83 6.02
C LEU A 204 8.26 12.15 6.69
N HIS A 205 8.16 13.22 5.92
CA HIS A 205 7.81 14.56 6.41
C HIS A 205 6.31 14.84 6.24
N ASP A 206 5.82 15.85 6.96
CA ASP A 206 4.40 16.24 6.98
C ASP A 206 4.12 17.42 6.05
N ASP A 207 4.65 17.36 4.83
CA ASP A 207 4.46 18.43 3.86
C ASP A 207 3.01 18.46 3.32
N ASN A 208 2.57 19.66 2.96
CA ASN A 208 1.20 19.90 2.52
C ASN A 208 0.92 19.26 1.17
N VAL A 209 0.05 18.26 1.14
CA VAL A 209 -0.47 17.64 -0.09
C VAL A 209 -1.46 18.57 -0.80
N ARG A 210 -2.26 19.34 -0.05
CA ARG A 210 -3.25 20.29 -0.62
C ARG A 210 -2.58 21.58 -1.02
N ILE A 211 -2.72 21.98 -2.28
CA ILE A 211 -2.12 23.18 -2.84
C ILE A 211 -3.17 24.30 -2.99
N VAL A 212 -4.38 23.93 -3.41
CA VAL A 212 -5.51 24.83 -3.62
C VAL A 212 -6.75 24.25 -2.95
N GLY A 213 -7.61 25.11 -2.42
CA GLY A 213 -8.87 24.71 -1.81
C GLY A 213 -9.77 25.89 -1.49
N PRO A 214 -11.10 25.66 -1.31
CA PRO A 214 -12.06 26.70 -0.96
C PRO A 214 -11.97 27.13 0.51
N THR A 215 -11.27 26.36 1.34
CA THR A 215 -11.04 26.64 2.77
C THR A 215 -9.58 26.95 3.03
N ALA A 216 -9.28 27.49 4.20
CA ALA A 216 -7.91 27.73 4.63
C ALA A 216 -7.06 26.45 4.48
N LEU A 217 -5.88 26.63 3.93
CA LEU A 217 -4.87 25.58 3.81
C LEU A 217 -3.97 25.59 5.03
N GLN A 218 -3.30 24.46 5.28
CA GLN A 218 -2.33 24.36 6.37
C GLN A 218 -1.22 25.39 6.23
N GLY A 219 -0.60 25.78 7.33
CA GLY A 219 0.57 26.66 7.34
C GLY A 219 1.71 26.07 6.48
N GLY A 220 2.56 26.94 5.96
CA GLY A 220 3.68 26.52 5.09
C GLY A 220 3.30 26.25 3.63
N ASN A 221 2.02 26.34 3.25
CA ASN A 221 1.61 26.22 1.86
C ASN A 221 2.10 27.43 1.04
N ARG A 222 2.91 27.18 0.03
CA ARG A 222 3.55 28.21 -0.81
C ARG A 222 2.85 28.42 -2.15
N HIS A 223 1.85 27.62 -2.49
CA HIS A 223 1.15 27.64 -3.79
C HIS A 223 2.12 27.63 -4.99
N SER A 224 3.27 26.96 -4.83
CA SER A 224 4.32 26.96 -5.85
C SER A 224 4.12 25.86 -6.89
N VAL A 225 4.69 26.06 -8.09
CA VAL A 225 4.74 25.03 -9.14
C VAL A 225 5.50 23.80 -8.65
N THR A 226 6.56 23.99 -7.86
CA THR A 226 7.32 22.86 -7.28
C THR A 226 6.43 22.03 -6.35
N GLN A 227 5.71 22.65 -5.43
CA GLN A 227 4.78 21.95 -4.55
C GLN A 227 3.68 21.23 -5.36
N ALA A 228 3.17 21.84 -6.43
CA ALA A 228 2.19 21.20 -7.31
C ALA A 228 2.76 19.96 -7.99
N ARG A 229 3.99 20.04 -8.48
CA ARG A 229 4.71 18.92 -9.09
C ARG A 229 4.93 17.77 -8.10
N ASP A 230 5.35 18.09 -6.90
CA ASP A 230 5.65 17.08 -5.87
C ASP A 230 4.36 16.38 -5.40
N THR A 231 3.28 17.14 -5.21
CA THR A 231 1.94 16.56 -4.96
C THR A 231 1.48 15.68 -6.13
N TYR A 232 1.68 16.13 -7.37
CA TYR A 232 1.32 15.33 -8.54
C TYR A 232 2.13 14.03 -8.63
N ALA A 233 3.41 14.06 -8.28
CA ALA A 233 4.25 12.88 -8.19
C ALA A 233 3.69 11.85 -7.19
N LEU A 234 3.31 12.29 -5.99
CA LEU A 234 2.65 11.42 -5.01
C LEU A 234 1.35 10.83 -5.57
N MET A 235 0.50 11.64 -6.23
CA MET A 235 -0.77 11.16 -6.79
C MET A 235 -0.56 10.11 -7.89
N MET A 236 0.45 10.28 -8.75
CA MET A 236 0.79 9.27 -9.77
C MET A 236 1.27 7.96 -9.13
N VAL A 237 2.14 8.03 -8.12
CA VAL A 237 2.58 6.85 -7.36
C VAL A 237 1.40 6.14 -6.70
N MET A 238 0.46 6.90 -6.13
CA MET A 238 -0.74 6.33 -5.50
C MET A 238 -1.64 5.66 -6.55
N ALA A 239 -1.91 6.33 -7.67
CA ALA A 239 -2.76 5.81 -8.74
C ALA A 239 -2.21 4.48 -9.28
N GLU A 240 -0.92 4.41 -9.60
CA GLU A 240 -0.27 3.16 -10.05
C GLU A 240 -0.27 2.09 -8.95
N SER A 241 0.03 2.48 -7.71
CA SER A 241 0.07 1.55 -6.58
C SER A 241 -1.26 0.85 -6.34
N LEU A 242 -2.36 1.55 -6.58
CA LEU A 242 -3.72 1.06 -6.41
C LEU A 242 -4.32 0.47 -7.69
N GLY A 243 -3.69 0.68 -8.84
CA GLY A 243 -4.24 0.31 -10.16
C GLY A 243 -5.55 1.03 -10.46
N VAL A 244 -5.59 2.34 -10.24
CA VAL A 244 -6.77 3.20 -10.42
C VAL A 244 -6.38 4.52 -11.08
N ASN A 245 -7.36 5.20 -11.68
CA ASN A 245 -7.17 6.56 -12.20
C ASN A 245 -7.54 7.64 -11.16
N CYS A 246 -7.37 8.89 -11.54
CA CYS A 246 -7.62 10.04 -10.67
C CYS A 246 -9.07 10.11 -10.17
N THR A 247 -10.04 9.66 -10.98
CA THR A 247 -11.47 9.73 -10.65
C THR A 247 -11.89 8.74 -9.57
N PHE A 248 -11.04 7.78 -9.23
CA PHE A 248 -11.28 6.88 -8.10
C PHE A 248 -11.40 7.65 -6.77
N CYS A 249 -10.60 8.73 -6.63
CA CYS A 249 -10.58 9.56 -5.42
C CYS A 249 -11.13 10.98 -5.66
N HIS A 250 -10.92 11.56 -6.85
CA HIS A 250 -11.21 12.96 -7.14
C HIS A 250 -12.40 13.13 -8.08
N TYR A 251 -13.12 14.24 -7.88
CA TYR A 251 -14.06 14.75 -8.86
C TYR A 251 -13.30 15.64 -9.85
N THR A 252 -13.15 15.20 -11.10
CA THR A 252 -12.25 15.84 -12.07
C THR A 252 -12.59 17.29 -12.42
N PRO A 253 -13.86 17.73 -12.46
CA PRO A 253 -14.19 19.14 -12.66
C PRO A 253 -13.74 20.04 -11.50
N ALA A 254 -13.47 19.47 -10.32
CA ALA A 254 -13.03 20.22 -9.14
C ALA A 254 -12.10 19.35 -8.26
N PHE A 255 -10.90 19.07 -8.73
CA PHE A 255 -9.90 18.25 -8.03
C PHE A 255 -9.63 18.67 -6.58
N TYR A 256 -9.72 19.97 -6.31
CA TYR A 256 -9.52 20.52 -4.97
C TYR A 256 -10.69 20.27 -4.02
N SER A 257 -11.92 20.07 -4.55
CA SER A 257 -13.11 19.91 -3.73
C SER A 257 -13.07 18.61 -2.95
N TRP A 258 -13.10 18.74 -1.64
CA TRP A 258 -13.20 17.60 -0.74
C TRP A 258 -14.62 17.02 -0.73
N GLU A 259 -15.60 17.87 -0.72
CA GLU A 259 -17.04 17.56 -0.63
C GLU A 259 -17.53 16.80 -1.87
N SER A 260 -16.97 17.12 -3.04
CA SER A 260 -17.31 16.44 -4.30
C SER A 260 -16.52 15.16 -4.52
N SER A 261 -15.52 14.88 -3.68
CA SER A 261 -14.66 13.70 -3.81
C SER A 261 -15.36 12.43 -3.32
N THR A 262 -14.89 11.29 -3.79
CA THR A 262 -15.37 10.00 -3.32
C THR A 262 -14.86 9.71 -1.91
N PRO A 263 -15.51 8.82 -1.12
CA PRO A 263 -15.01 8.41 0.20
C PRO A 263 -13.59 7.83 0.18
N GLN A 264 -13.16 7.28 -0.96
CA GLN A 264 -11.81 6.75 -1.15
C GLN A 264 -10.71 7.80 -0.92
N ARG A 265 -11.00 9.08 -1.17
CA ARG A 265 -10.06 10.17 -0.88
C ARG A 265 -9.76 10.27 0.62
N ALA A 266 -10.78 10.11 1.47
CA ALA A 266 -10.59 10.10 2.93
C ALA A 266 -9.78 8.88 3.38
N VAL A 267 -10.09 7.70 2.85
CA VAL A 267 -9.31 6.48 3.13
C VAL A 267 -7.85 6.64 2.71
N ALA A 268 -7.59 7.24 1.54
CA ALA A 268 -6.24 7.50 1.05
C ALA A 268 -5.48 8.52 1.94
N TRP A 269 -6.17 9.53 2.47
CA TRP A 269 -5.58 10.49 3.41
C TRP A 269 -5.11 9.81 4.70
N TYR A 270 -5.90 8.88 5.26
CA TYR A 270 -5.46 8.04 6.38
C TYR A 270 -4.29 7.14 5.99
N GLY A 271 -4.27 6.62 4.74
CA GLY A 271 -3.18 5.80 4.22
C GLY A 271 -1.84 6.54 4.15
N ILE A 272 -1.82 7.81 3.72
CA ILE A 272 -0.62 8.65 3.71
C ILE A 272 -0.06 8.80 5.13
N ARG A 273 -0.93 9.10 6.10
CA ARG A 273 -0.55 9.28 7.51
C ARG A 273 -0.05 7.98 8.13
N MET A 274 -0.75 6.87 7.86
CA MET A 274 -0.31 5.54 8.31
C MET A 274 1.08 5.21 7.78
N VAL A 275 1.32 5.37 6.49
CA VAL A 275 2.63 5.06 5.91
C VAL A 275 3.73 5.95 6.49
N ARG A 276 3.45 7.23 6.71
CA ARG A 276 4.39 8.14 7.38
C ARG A 276 4.70 7.69 8.80
N ASP A 277 3.70 7.32 9.57
CA ASP A 277 3.86 6.78 10.92
C ASP A 277 4.72 5.52 10.90
N LEU A 278 4.40 4.54 10.07
CA LEU A 278 5.15 3.29 9.97
C LEU A 278 6.61 3.51 9.54
N ASN A 279 6.86 4.44 8.63
CA ASN A 279 8.24 4.75 8.23
C ASN A 279 9.03 5.38 9.38
N ASN A 280 8.43 6.34 10.09
CA ASN A 280 9.13 7.06 11.16
C ASN A 280 9.23 6.25 12.46
N SER A 281 8.18 5.51 12.83
CA SER A 281 8.14 4.78 14.10
C SER A 281 8.77 3.39 14.04
N VAL A 282 8.86 2.77 12.84
CA VAL A 282 9.35 1.40 12.68
C VAL A 282 10.52 1.32 11.71
N MET A 283 10.35 1.78 10.45
CA MET A 283 11.37 1.51 9.44
C MET A 283 12.66 2.30 9.66
N VAL A 284 12.59 3.61 9.86
CA VAL A 284 13.78 4.45 10.10
C VAL A 284 14.58 4.00 11.33
N PRO A 285 13.97 3.65 12.47
CA PRO A 285 14.69 3.10 13.62
C PRO A 285 15.47 1.81 13.34
N LEU A 286 15.10 1.04 12.32
CA LEU A 286 15.80 -0.19 11.93
C LEU A 286 17.13 0.05 11.18
N THR A 287 17.53 1.30 10.92
CA THR A 287 18.77 1.62 10.20
C THR A 287 20.00 0.96 10.85
N GLY A 288 20.08 0.94 12.17
CA GLY A 288 21.19 0.31 12.89
C GLY A 288 21.12 -1.22 13.00
N GLU A 289 19.98 -1.83 12.64
CA GLU A 289 19.78 -3.27 12.70
C GLU A 289 20.06 -3.97 11.37
N LEU A 290 19.93 -3.24 10.26
CA LEU A 290 20.09 -3.84 8.94
C LEU A 290 21.57 -3.84 8.50
N PRO A 291 22.04 -4.93 7.88
CA PRO A 291 23.37 -4.96 7.30
C PRO A 291 23.45 -4.04 6.07
N HIS A 292 24.66 -3.58 5.76
CA HIS A 292 24.92 -2.57 4.73
C HIS A 292 24.30 -2.91 3.36
N GLU A 293 24.31 -4.19 2.99
CA GLU A 293 23.74 -4.67 1.72
C GLU A 293 22.21 -4.59 1.64
N ARG A 294 21.56 -4.25 2.74
CA ARG A 294 20.11 -4.01 2.83
C ARG A 294 19.74 -2.53 2.82
N LEU A 295 20.72 -1.67 2.90
CA LEU A 295 20.51 -0.22 2.90
C LEU A 295 20.52 0.33 1.47
N GLY A 296 19.84 1.45 1.30
CA GLY A 296 19.78 2.19 0.05
C GLY A 296 21.07 2.96 -0.26
N PRO A 297 21.11 3.66 -1.39
CA PRO A 297 22.30 4.41 -1.83
C PRO A 297 22.75 5.51 -0.85
N THR A 298 21.83 6.02 -0.04
CA THR A 298 22.10 7.04 0.99
C THR A 298 22.36 6.45 2.38
N GLY A 299 22.44 5.12 2.49
CA GLY A 299 22.58 4.42 3.76
C GLY A 299 21.28 4.29 4.54
N ASP A 300 20.15 4.56 3.92
CA ASP A 300 18.81 4.50 4.50
C ASP A 300 18.16 3.12 4.37
N VAL A 301 17.22 2.82 5.26
CA VAL A 301 16.46 1.57 5.23
C VAL A 301 15.46 1.54 4.07
N PRO A 302 15.06 0.34 3.60
CA PRO A 302 13.92 0.21 2.71
C PRO A 302 12.66 0.72 3.41
N LYS A 303 11.96 1.67 2.79
CA LYS A 303 10.77 2.32 3.32
C LYS A 303 9.49 1.81 2.65
N ILE A 304 8.38 1.91 3.39
CA ILE A 304 7.04 1.51 2.95
C ILE A 304 6.40 2.64 2.15
N TYR A 305 5.67 2.30 1.09
CA TYR A 305 4.74 3.19 0.38
C TYR A 305 3.51 2.42 -0.08
N CYS A 306 2.59 3.07 -0.75
CA CYS A 306 1.30 2.46 -1.14
C CYS A 306 1.47 1.11 -1.86
N ALA A 307 2.42 1.02 -2.82
CA ALA A 307 2.65 -0.21 -3.57
C ALA A 307 3.21 -1.37 -2.73
N THR A 308 3.80 -1.11 -1.56
CA THR A 308 4.32 -2.19 -0.70
C THR A 308 3.21 -3.19 -0.32
N CYS A 309 2.01 -2.67 -0.03
CA CYS A 309 0.84 -3.48 0.32
C CYS A 309 -0.13 -3.67 -0.85
N HIS A 310 -0.42 -2.60 -1.63
CA HIS A 310 -1.45 -2.60 -2.67
C HIS A 310 -1.05 -3.36 -3.94
N GLN A 311 0.18 -3.20 -4.42
CA GLN A 311 0.75 -3.94 -5.55
C GLN A 311 -0.15 -3.96 -6.80
N GLY A 312 -0.74 -2.80 -7.15
CA GLY A 312 -1.59 -2.62 -8.33
C GLY A 312 -3.06 -2.97 -8.11
N SER A 313 -3.49 -3.18 -6.85
CA SER A 313 -4.90 -3.40 -6.52
C SER A 313 -5.38 -2.35 -5.51
N ASN A 314 -6.55 -1.77 -5.74
CA ASN A 314 -7.16 -0.80 -4.84
C ASN A 314 -7.46 -1.34 -3.44
N LYS A 315 -7.58 -2.66 -3.31
CA LYS A 315 -7.62 -3.38 -2.02
C LYS A 315 -6.55 -4.47 -2.07
N PRO A 316 -5.57 -4.48 -1.16
CA PRO A 316 -4.58 -5.55 -1.09
C PRO A 316 -5.24 -6.92 -1.10
N LEU A 317 -4.70 -7.87 -1.87
CA LEU A 317 -5.26 -9.22 -2.00
C LEU A 317 -6.76 -9.22 -2.34
N TYR A 318 -7.19 -8.26 -3.15
CA TYR A 318 -8.60 -8.05 -3.56
C TYR A 318 -9.57 -7.86 -2.39
N GLY A 319 -9.08 -7.43 -1.22
CA GLY A 319 -9.89 -7.11 -0.05
C GLY A 319 -10.39 -8.32 0.75
N VAL A 320 -9.73 -9.45 0.63
CA VAL A 320 -10.04 -10.62 1.47
C VAL A 320 -9.77 -10.28 2.94
N PRO A 321 -10.71 -10.53 3.86
CA PRO A 321 -10.60 -10.14 5.27
C PRO A 321 -9.64 -11.06 6.04
N MET A 322 -8.34 -10.85 5.86
CA MET A 322 -7.29 -11.72 6.39
C MET A 322 -7.22 -11.74 7.91
N ILE A 323 -7.57 -10.62 8.56
CA ILE A 323 -7.50 -10.54 10.03
C ILE A 323 -8.53 -11.43 10.71
N LYS A 324 -9.63 -11.75 10.02
CA LYS A 324 -10.63 -12.71 10.50
C LYS A 324 -10.03 -14.09 10.71
N ASP A 325 -9.08 -14.48 9.86
CA ASP A 325 -8.42 -15.77 9.96
C ASP A 325 -7.21 -15.74 10.91
N TYR A 326 -6.69 -14.56 11.22
CA TYR A 326 -5.51 -14.36 12.07
C TYR A 326 -5.74 -13.28 13.14
N PRO A 327 -6.72 -13.44 14.04
CA PRO A 327 -7.00 -12.47 15.10
C PRO A 327 -5.82 -12.27 16.06
N GLU A 328 -4.86 -13.20 16.08
CA GLU A 328 -3.61 -13.11 16.84
C GLU A 328 -2.74 -11.90 16.43
N LEU A 329 -2.99 -11.34 15.24
CA LEU A 329 -2.28 -10.17 14.71
C LEU A 329 -2.98 -8.84 15.03
N VAL A 330 -3.92 -8.84 15.97
CA VAL A 330 -4.49 -7.63 16.60
C VAL A 330 -3.92 -7.52 18.01
N MET A 331 -3.61 -6.31 18.49
CA MET A 331 -3.26 -6.15 19.90
C MET A 331 -4.49 -6.45 20.77
N PRO A 332 -4.33 -7.23 21.86
CA PRO A 332 -5.43 -7.35 22.80
C PRO A 332 -5.75 -5.94 23.32
N HIS A 333 -6.99 -5.52 23.21
CA HIS A 333 -7.44 -4.32 23.89
C HIS A 333 -7.20 -4.56 25.40
N PRO A 334 -6.53 -3.66 26.11
CA PRO A 334 -6.59 -3.71 27.57
C PRO A 334 -8.07 -3.74 27.92
N ALA A 335 -8.50 -4.78 28.66
CA ALA A 335 -9.87 -4.86 29.14
C ALA A 335 -10.22 -3.48 29.71
N ALA A 336 -11.27 -2.85 29.17
CA ALA A 336 -11.68 -1.53 29.56
C ALA A 336 -11.79 -1.52 31.09
N ALA A 337 -10.83 -0.88 31.74
CA ALA A 337 -11.00 -0.54 33.13
C ALA A 337 -12.31 0.25 33.16
N THR A 338 -13.28 -0.27 33.90
CA THR A 338 -14.57 0.37 34.15
C THR A 338 -14.30 1.66 34.91
N THR A 339 -13.93 2.71 34.14
CA THR A 339 -13.91 4.08 34.62
C THR A 339 -14.95 4.84 33.81
N ALA A 340 -15.81 5.54 34.56
CA ALA A 340 -16.87 6.40 34.03
C ALA A 340 -16.40 7.33 32.88
N PRO A 341 -17.30 7.80 32.01
CA PRO A 341 -16.93 8.52 30.80
C PRO A 341 -16.29 9.87 31.15
N GLY A 342 -14.97 9.89 31.14
CA GLY A 342 -14.19 11.11 31.08
C GLY A 342 -13.93 11.43 29.60
N SER A 343 -14.18 12.67 29.20
CA SER A 343 -13.94 13.20 27.85
C SER A 343 -12.63 12.70 27.24
N PRO A 344 -12.60 12.29 25.96
CA PRO A 344 -11.36 11.97 25.28
C PRO A 344 -10.54 13.26 25.14
N ALA A 345 -9.30 13.20 25.60
CA ALA A 345 -8.31 14.24 25.32
C ALA A 345 -8.09 14.29 23.80
N THR A 346 -8.43 15.42 23.21
CA THR A 346 -8.18 15.75 21.81
C THR A 346 -6.68 15.90 21.63
N PRO A 347 -6.01 15.14 20.73
CA PRO A 347 -4.70 15.56 20.27
C PRO A 347 -4.89 16.87 19.50
N ALA A 348 -4.20 17.90 19.95
CA ALA A 348 -4.16 19.16 19.24
C ALA A 348 -3.52 18.95 17.86
N ASP A 349 -4.17 19.55 16.89
CA ASP A 349 -3.74 19.82 15.52
C ASP A 349 -3.97 18.76 14.45
N SER A 350 -4.80 19.22 13.52
CA SER A 350 -5.22 18.75 12.21
C SER A 350 -6.55 18.00 12.19
N ALA A 351 -7.64 18.76 12.36
CA ALA A 351 -9.00 18.26 12.12
C ALA A 351 -9.13 17.76 10.69
N ALA A 352 -9.40 16.46 10.55
CA ALA A 352 -9.94 15.93 9.30
C ALA A 352 -11.23 16.70 8.97
N PRO A 353 -11.46 17.09 7.70
CA PRO A 353 -12.76 17.61 7.32
C PRO A 353 -13.83 16.52 7.61
N PRO A 354 -15.03 16.91 8.07
CA PRO A 354 -16.08 15.95 8.36
C PRO A 354 -16.38 15.09 7.14
N ALA A 355 -16.65 13.82 7.36
CA ALA A 355 -17.11 12.91 6.31
C ALA A 355 -18.39 13.51 5.68
N PRO A 356 -18.55 13.45 4.34
CA PRO A 356 -19.76 13.91 3.70
C PRO A 356 -20.97 13.12 4.22
N ALA A 357 -22.00 13.84 4.60
CA ALA A 357 -23.28 13.23 4.98
C ALA A 357 -23.84 12.44 3.78
N PRO A 358 -24.54 11.32 3.99
CA PRO A 358 -25.15 10.58 2.91
C PRO A 358 -26.15 11.49 2.17
N ASN A 359 -26.00 11.57 0.84
CA ASN A 359 -26.84 12.38 -0.04
C ASN A 359 -28.32 12.05 0.16
N ALA A 360 -29.09 13.03 0.59
CA ALA A 360 -30.54 13.01 0.41
C ALA A 360 -30.88 13.10 -1.09
N PRO A 361 -31.90 12.40 -1.58
CA PRO A 361 -32.25 12.45 -2.99
C PRO A 361 -32.65 13.87 -3.39
N ALA A 362 -32.05 14.40 -4.44
CA ALA A 362 -32.40 15.67 -5.04
C ALA A 362 -33.82 15.56 -5.61
N THR A 363 -34.77 16.26 -4.98
CA THR A 363 -36.08 16.52 -5.57
C THR A 363 -35.88 17.52 -6.72
N ALA A 364 -35.98 17.03 -7.95
CA ALA A 364 -36.02 17.87 -9.14
C ALA A 364 -37.33 18.67 -9.15
N SER A 365 -37.23 19.96 -8.90
CA SER A 365 -38.32 20.89 -9.15
C SER A 365 -38.25 21.33 -10.61
N LEU A 366 -39.13 20.76 -11.43
CA LEU A 366 -39.37 21.22 -12.80
C LEU A 366 -40.23 22.48 -12.74
N THR A 367 -39.63 23.67 -12.87
CA THR A 367 -40.35 24.87 -13.23
C THR A 367 -40.41 24.97 -14.75
N ALA A 368 -41.61 24.79 -15.29
CA ALA A 368 -41.91 25.07 -16.68
C ALA A 368 -41.86 26.60 -16.90
N SER A 369 -41.01 27.04 -17.84
CA SER A 369 -41.04 28.41 -18.33
C SER A 369 -41.88 28.44 -19.62
N ASP A 370 -43.03 29.04 -19.52
CA ASP A 370 -43.88 29.43 -20.68
C ASP A 370 -43.18 30.52 -21.48
N HIS A 371 -42.91 30.26 -22.75
CA HIS A 371 -42.61 31.31 -23.74
C HIS A 371 -43.77 31.44 -24.71
N THR A 372 -44.57 32.46 -24.50
CA THR A 372 -45.45 33.03 -25.53
C THR A 372 -44.90 34.37 -25.97
N SER A 373 -44.82 34.54 -27.30
CA SER A 373 -44.66 35.72 -28.16
C SER A 373 -43.34 35.82 -28.86
#